data_a52cf2864b76c880384db9ba6f5f8597
#
_entry.id   a52cf2864b76c880384db9ba6f5f8597
#
_cell.length_a   1.000
_cell.length_b   1.000
_cell.length_c   1.000
_cell.angle_alpha   90.00
_cell.angle_beta   90.00
_cell.angle_gamma   90.00
#
_symmetry.space_group_name_H-M   'P 1'
#
loop_
_entity.id
_entity.type
_entity.pdbx_description
1 polymer ?
#
loop_
_entity_poly.entity_id
_entity_poly.type
_entity_poly.pdbx_seq_one_letter_code
_entity_poly.pdbx_strand_id
1 'polypeptide(L)'
;MAKKITAVVKLQLPAGKATPAPPVGSTLGPHGINIPGFTKEFNAKTAAQAGLIIPCVVTIYQDRSFTFILKTPPTPVLIKKALGLETASARPNRDKVGKLTKAQVEEIAKTKMPDLNCPDLEAAKSMIKGTARSMGVTVEE
;
A
#
# COMPACT_ATOMS: atom_id res chain seq x y z
N MET A 1 -15.92 16.11 22.05
CA MET A 1 -15.70 17.13 21.02
C MET A 1 -14.79 16.57 19.92
N ALA A 2 -15.10 16.90 18.70
CA ALA A 2 -14.21 16.52 17.58
C ALA A 2 -12.91 17.36 17.65
N LYS A 3 -11.77 16.68 17.60
CA LYS A 3 -10.48 17.34 17.58
C LYS A 3 -10.23 17.93 16.20
N LYS A 4 -9.63 19.13 16.18
CA LYS A 4 -9.29 19.79 14.93
C LYS A 4 -8.12 19.07 14.25
N ILE A 5 -8.30 18.68 12.99
CA ILE A 5 -7.26 18.06 12.19
C ILE A 5 -6.27 19.12 11.72
N THR A 6 -4.99 18.92 12.01
CA THR A 6 -3.91 19.80 11.57
C THR A 6 -3.36 19.37 10.22
N ALA A 7 -3.15 18.06 10.04
CA ALA A 7 -2.60 17.51 8.82
C ALA A 7 -3.04 16.05 8.64
N VAL A 8 -3.04 15.62 7.39
CA VAL A 8 -3.24 14.21 7.01
C VAL A 8 -2.03 13.80 6.18
N VAL A 9 -1.34 12.75 6.60
CA VAL A 9 -0.12 12.25 5.96
C VAL A 9 -0.35 10.83 5.50
N LYS A 10 0.05 10.55 4.26
CA LYS A 10 -0.02 9.20 3.69
C LYS A 10 1.37 8.63 3.56
N LEU A 11 1.57 7.43 4.09
CA LEU A 11 2.86 6.73 4.10
C LEU A 11 2.70 5.31 3.57
N GLN A 12 3.77 4.78 3.01
CA GLN A 12 3.89 3.37 2.64
C GLN A 12 5.07 2.78 3.40
N LEU A 13 4.82 1.84 4.27
CA LEU A 13 5.82 1.26 5.16
C LEU A 13 5.82 -0.26 5.07
N PRO A 14 7.00 -0.91 5.21
CA PRO A 14 7.04 -2.36 5.31
C PRO A 14 6.30 -2.85 6.55
N ALA A 15 5.44 -3.84 6.39
CA ALA A 15 4.67 -4.41 7.48
C ALA A 15 5.59 -5.01 8.55
N GLY A 16 5.37 -4.66 9.79
CA GLY A 16 6.15 -5.16 10.93
C GLY A 16 7.59 -4.64 11.03
N LYS A 17 8.02 -3.77 10.11
CA LYS A 17 9.40 -3.27 10.03
C LYS A 17 9.50 -1.75 9.97
N ALA A 18 8.48 -1.03 10.42
CA ALA A 18 8.54 0.42 10.48
C ALA A 18 9.59 0.87 11.49
N THR A 19 10.40 1.86 11.12
CA THR A 19 11.44 2.43 11.96
C THR A 19 11.29 3.95 12.02
N PRO A 20 11.85 4.61 13.05
CA PRO A 20 11.86 6.08 13.13
C PRO A 20 12.71 6.74 12.04
N ALA A 21 13.52 5.97 11.33
CA ALA A 21 14.32 6.47 10.21
C ALA A 21 13.43 6.96 9.05
N PRO A 22 13.97 7.78 8.12
CA PRO A 22 13.19 8.17 6.93
C PRO A 22 12.59 6.95 6.22
N PRO A 23 11.35 7.02 5.68
CA PRO A 23 10.56 8.25 5.50
C PRO A 23 9.69 8.67 6.70
N VAL A 24 9.59 7.85 7.73
CA VAL A 24 8.70 8.12 8.88
C VAL A 24 9.14 9.38 9.64
N GLY A 25 10.39 9.42 10.05
CA GLY A 25 10.94 10.54 10.81
C GLY A 25 10.88 11.86 10.06
N SER A 26 11.22 11.86 8.77
CA SER A 26 11.22 13.08 7.95
C SER A 26 9.81 13.59 7.66
N THR A 27 8.82 12.71 7.55
CA THR A 27 7.44 13.06 7.22
C THR A 27 6.64 13.46 8.45
N LEU A 28 6.80 12.74 9.55
CA LEU A 28 6.01 12.94 10.77
C LEU A 28 6.70 13.86 11.78
N GLY A 29 8.02 13.99 11.71
CA GLY A 29 8.81 14.83 12.63
C GLY A 29 8.34 16.29 12.69
N PRO A 30 8.12 16.98 11.56
CA PRO A 30 7.66 18.36 11.56
C PRO A 30 6.32 18.60 12.27
N HIS A 31 5.51 17.56 12.40
CA HIS A 31 4.21 17.62 13.06
C HIS A 31 4.27 17.39 14.57
N GLY A 32 5.45 17.02 15.10
CA GLY A 32 5.67 16.87 16.54
C GLY A 32 4.95 15.71 17.19
N ILE A 33 4.61 14.67 16.45
CA ILE A 33 3.96 13.48 17.00
C ILE A 33 4.97 12.50 17.59
N ASN A 34 4.50 11.58 18.43
CA ASN A 34 5.33 10.53 19.04
C ASN A 34 5.65 9.43 18.01
N ILE A 35 6.78 9.57 17.30
CA ILE A 35 7.21 8.63 16.28
C ILE A 35 7.44 7.21 16.82
N PRO A 36 8.16 7.00 17.95
CA PRO A 36 8.31 5.66 18.52
C PRO A 36 6.98 4.98 18.84
N GLY A 37 6.03 5.73 19.38
CA GLY A 37 4.68 5.22 19.66
C GLY A 37 3.96 4.79 18.39
N PHE A 38 4.03 5.61 17.34
CA PHE A 38 3.46 5.28 16.03
C PHE A 38 4.07 4.00 15.43
N THR A 39 5.38 3.89 15.39
CA THR A 39 6.06 2.71 14.82
C THR A 39 5.74 1.44 15.58
N LYS A 40 5.66 1.51 16.91
CA LYS A 40 5.29 0.37 17.76
C LYS A 40 3.87 -0.11 17.46
N GLU A 41 2.90 0.80 17.39
CA GLU A 41 1.51 0.46 17.07
C GLU A 41 1.36 -0.08 15.64
N PHE A 42 2.02 0.56 14.68
CA PHE A 42 2.02 0.12 13.30
C PHE A 42 2.57 -1.30 13.17
N ASN A 43 3.73 -1.57 13.75
CA ASN A 43 4.36 -2.88 13.72
C ASN A 43 3.47 -3.96 14.39
N ALA A 44 2.83 -3.63 15.51
CA ALA A 44 1.93 -4.55 16.19
C ALA A 44 0.71 -4.91 15.31
N LYS A 45 0.12 -3.92 14.64
CA LYS A 45 -1.05 -4.12 13.78
C LYS A 45 -0.72 -4.83 12.46
N THR A 46 0.49 -4.67 11.96
CA THR A 46 0.90 -5.21 10.65
C THR A 46 1.76 -6.46 10.74
N ALA A 47 2.04 -6.97 11.93
CA ALA A 47 2.90 -8.15 12.13
C ALA A 47 2.42 -9.37 11.34
N ALA A 48 1.11 -9.58 11.23
CA ALA A 48 0.52 -10.68 10.47
C ALA A 48 0.71 -10.57 8.95
N GLN A 49 1.04 -9.37 8.46
CA GLN A 49 1.21 -9.07 7.04
C GLN A 49 2.69 -8.81 6.69
N ALA A 50 3.60 -9.32 7.50
CA ALA A 50 5.04 -9.15 7.28
C ALA A 50 5.46 -9.55 5.86
N GLY A 51 6.36 -8.78 5.28
CA GLY A 51 6.82 -8.98 3.90
C GLY A 51 6.03 -8.20 2.84
N LEU A 52 4.97 -7.50 3.23
CA LEU A 52 4.20 -6.62 2.36
C LEU A 52 4.45 -5.16 2.73
N ILE A 53 4.29 -4.28 1.75
CA ILE A 53 4.26 -2.83 2.01
C ILE A 53 2.81 -2.46 2.32
N ILE A 54 2.58 -1.81 3.45
CA ILE A 54 1.24 -1.41 3.88
C ILE A 54 1.13 0.11 3.81
N PRO A 55 0.21 0.65 3.01
CA PRO A 55 -0.11 2.06 3.04
C PRO A 55 -0.85 2.41 4.32
N CYS A 56 -0.49 3.51 4.96
CA CYS A 56 -1.25 4.03 6.09
C CYS A 56 -1.56 5.51 5.88
N VAL A 57 -2.71 5.92 6.37
CA VAL A 57 -3.14 7.32 6.38
C VAL A 57 -3.14 7.77 7.84
N VAL A 58 -2.22 8.68 8.17
CA VAL A 58 -2.07 9.23 9.52
C VAL A 58 -2.78 10.57 9.59
N THR A 59 -3.75 10.68 10.48
CA THR A 59 -4.43 11.95 10.77
C THR A 59 -3.83 12.55 12.03
N ILE A 60 -3.32 13.78 11.93
CA ILE A 60 -2.65 14.50 13.03
C ILE A 60 -3.58 15.60 13.50
N TYR A 61 -3.78 15.65 14.82
CA TYR A 61 -4.64 16.63 15.46
C TYR A 61 -3.85 17.78 16.08
N GLN A 62 -4.54 18.86 16.40
CA GLN A 62 -3.94 20.07 16.94
C GLN A 62 -3.23 19.85 18.29
N ASP A 63 -3.67 18.89 19.06
CA ASP A 63 -3.06 18.49 20.36
C ASP A 63 -1.85 17.55 20.20
N ARG A 64 -1.34 17.36 18.97
CA ARG A 64 -0.24 16.46 18.64
C ARG A 64 -0.57 14.97 18.80
N SER A 65 -1.82 14.63 19.06
CA SER A 65 -2.28 13.25 18.96
C SER A 65 -2.45 12.84 17.50
N PHE A 66 -2.47 11.55 17.27
CA PHE A 66 -2.64 11.01 15.93
C PHE A 66 -3.55 9.79 15.94
N THR A 67 -4.21 9.57 14.82
CA THR A 67 -4.87 8.30 14.50
C THR A 67 -4.39 7.84 13.14
N PHE A 68 -4.39 6.55 12.87
CA PHE A 68 -4.02 6.04 11.57
C PHE A 68 -4.91 4.89 11.13
N ILE A 69 -5.07 4.79 9.82
CA ILE A 69 -5.86 3.76 9.16
C ILE A 69 -4.90 3.00 8.24
N LEU A 70 -4.96 1.66 8.32
CA LEU A 70 -4.21 0.79 7.44
C LEU A 70 -5.06 0.44 6.21
N LYS A 71 -4.44 0.51 5.05
CA LYS A 71 -5.05 0.14 3.78
C LYS A 71 -4.53 -1.22 3.33
N THR A 72 -5.13 -1.78 2.29
CA THR A 72 -4.61 -2.99 1.66
C THR A 72 -3.29 -2.68 0.93
N PRO A 73 -2.40 -3.69 0.74
CA PRO A 73 -1.15 -3.46 0.03
C PRO A 73 -1.39 -2.84 -1.36
N PRO A 74 -0.47 -1.99 -1.85
CA PRO A 74 -0.58 -1.44 -3.20
C PRO A 74 -0.64 -2.52 -4.26
N THR A 75 -1.42 -2.31 -5.30
CA THR A 75 -1.56 -3.27 -6.41
C THR A 75 -0.21 -3.69 -7.02
N PRO A 76 0.75 -2.78 -7.29
CA PRO A 76 2.05 -3.19 -7.80
C PRO A 76 2.80 -4.17 -6.89
N VAL A 77 2.70 -4.00 -5.58
CA VAL A 77 3.34 -4.90 -4.60
C VAL A 77 2.71 -6.29 -4.67
N LEU A 78 1.39 -6.37 -4.77
CA LEU A 78 0.67 -7.63 -4.91
C LEU A 78 1.04 -8.36 -6.20
N ILE A 79 1.14 -7.62 -7.32
CA ILE A 79 1.53 -8.17 -8.62
C ILE A 79 2.97 -8.73 -8.56
N LYS A 80 3.90 -7.98 -8.00
CA LYS A 80 5.29 -8.43 -7.84
C LYS A 80 5.38 -9.69 -6.99
N LYS A 81 4.64 -9.74 -5.91
CA LYS A 81 4.59 -10.90 -5.02
C LYS A 81 4.03 -12.14 -5.73
N ALA A 82 2.95 -11.96 -6.49
CA ALA A 82 2.33 -13.06 -7.25
C ALA A 82 3.26 -13.65 -8.30
N LEU A 83 4.12 -12.82 -8.92
CA LEU A 83 5.07 -13.23 -9.96
C LEU A 83 6.46 -13.54 -9.40
N GLY A 84 6.73 -13.29 -8.12
CA GLY A 84 8.04 -13.44 -7.53
C GLY A 84 9.08 -12.45 -8.06
N LEU A 85 8.66 -11.29 -8.52
CA LEU A 85 9.53 -10.25 -9.05
C LEU A 85 9.97 -9.29 -7.95
N GLU A 86 11.23 -8.87 -7.98
CA GLU A 86 11.74 -7.80 -7.12
C GLU A 86 11.42 -6.42 -7.69
N THR A 87 11.60 -6.27 -9.00
CA THR A 87 11.37 -5.01 -9.70
C THR A 87 10.51 -5.22 -10.94
N ALA A 88 9.71 -4.22 -11.29
CA ALA A 88 8.95 -4.20 -12.53
C ALA A 88 9.83 -3.66 -13.68
N SER A 89 9.26 -3.66 -14.89
CA SER A 89 9.97 -3.17 -16.07
C SER A 89 10.24 -1.67 -16.00
N ALA A 90 11.46 -1.27 -16.38
CA ALA A 90 11.82 0.13 -16.59
C ALA A 90 11.22 0.68 -17.91
N ARG A 91 10.87 -0.20 -18.85
CA ARG A 91 10.29 0.14 -20.16
C ARG A 91 9.06 -0.71 -20.43
N PRO A 92 7.94 -0.48 -19.71
CA PRO A 92 6.80 -1.40 -19.76
C PRO A 92 6.14 -1.55 -21.12
N ASN A 93 6.31 -0.59 -22.01
CA ASN A 93 5.79 -0.65 -23.38
C ASN A 93 6.62 -1.52 -24.32
N ARG A 94 7.87 -1.80 -23.96
CA ARG A 94 8.82 -2.58 -24.76
C ARG A 94 9.22 -3.89 -24.11
N ASP A 95 9.63 -3.80 -22.84
CA ASP A 95 10.18 -4.92 -22.07
C ASP A 95 9.11 -5.50 -21.14
N LYS A 96 8.61 -6.68 -21.47
CA LYS A 96 7.65 -7.39 -20.61
C LYS A 96 8.42 -8.30 -19.67
N VAL A 97 8.09 -8.24 -18.37
CA VAL A 97 8.81 -8.96 -17.31
C VAL A 97 8.05 -10.14 -16.74
N GLY A 98 6.78 -10.28 -17.08
CA GLY A 98 5.98 -11.39 -16.57
C GLY A 98 4.58 -11.43 -17.17
N LYS A 99 3.84 -12.46 -16.78
CA LYS A 99 2.46 -12.67 -17.21
C LYS A 99 1.61 -13.10 -16.00
N LEU A 100 0.50 -12.44 -15.77
CA LEU A 100 -0.48 -12.81 -14.77
C LEU A 100 -1.52 -13.75 -15.35
N THR A 101 -1.85 -14.80 -14.62
CA THR A 101 -2.98 -15.68 -14.94
C THR A 101 -4.29 -15.05 -14.47
N LYS A 102 -5.41 -15.52 -15.01
CA LYS A 102 -6.75 -15.08 -14.57
C LYS A 102 -6.96 -15.29 -13.08
N ALA A 103 -6.52 -16.43 -12.55
CA ALA A 103 -6.64 -16.75 -11.13
C ALA A 103 -5.87 -15.76 -10.25
N GLN A 104 -4.66 -15.38 -10.65
CA GLN A 104 -3.85 -14.39 -9.94
C GLN A 104 -4.50 -13.01 -9.95
N VAL A 105 -5.02 -12.58 -11.10
CA VAL A 105 -5.73 -11.29 -11.22
C VAL A 105 -6.96 -11.27 -10.31
N GLU A 106 -7.72 -12.35 -10.30
CA GLU A 106 -8.93 -12.47 -9.46
C GLU A 106 -8.59 -12.43 -7.97
N GLU A 107 -7.54 -13.12 -7.54
CA GLU A 107 -7.07 -13.12 -6.16
C GLU A 107 -6.63 -11.71 -5.71
N ILE A 108 -5.84 -11.03 -6.54
CA ILE A 108 -5.41 -9.66 -6.28
C ILE A 108 -6.62 -8.72 -6.19
N ALA A 109 -7.57 -8.87 -7.11
CA ALA A 109 -8.78 -8.05 -7.14
C ALA A 109 -9.61 -8.26 -5.86
N LYS A 110 -9.80 -9.49 -5.41
CA LYS A 110 -10.50 -9.81 -4.17
C LYS A 110 -9.81 -9.20 -2.95
N THR A 111 -8.50 -9.27 -2.89
CA THR A 111 -7.70 -8.69 -1.80
C THR A 111 -7.85 -7.18 -1.76
N LYS A 112 -7.94 -6.55 -2.92
CA LYS A 112 -8.00 -5.08 -3.05
C LYS A 112 -9.40 -4.50 -2.97
N MET A 113 -10.44 -5.31 -3.16
CA MET A 113 -11.85 -4.86 -3.19
C MET A 113 -12.26 -3.91 -2.07
N PRO A 114 -11.85 -4.12 -0.79
CA PRO A 114 -12.25 -3.21 0.29
C PRO A 114 -11.79 -1.77 0.10
N ASP A 115 -10.71 -1.54 -0.64
CA ASP A 115 -10.15 -0.21 -0.88
C ASP A 115 -10.54 0.38 -2.23
N LEU A 116 -11.16 -0.41 -3.11
CA LEU A 116 -11.52 0.03 -4.46
C LEU A 116 -12.93 0.61 -4.51
N ASN A 117 -13.07 1.65 -5.31
CA ASN A 117 -14.37 2.24 -5.62
C ASN A 117 -14.92 1.63 -6.92
N CYS A 118 -15.21 0.34 -6.88
CA CYS A 118 -15.76 -0.38 -8.03
C CYS A 118 -17.00 -1.18 -7.62
N PRO A 119 -18.00 -1.31 -8.51
CA PRO A 119 -19.26 -1.98 -8.16
C PRO A 119 -19.14 -3.49 -8.13
N ASP A 120 -18.22 -4.08 -8.90
CA ASP A 120 -18.11 -5.52 -9.03
C ASP A 120 -16.66 -5.98 -9.22
N LEU A 121 -16.46 -7.30 -9.22
CA LEU A 121 -15.16 -7.93 -9.37
C LEU A 121 -14.55 -7.71 -10.76
N GLU A 122 -15.37 -7.64 -11.80
CA GLU A 122 -14.89 -7.41 -13.18
C GLU A 122 -14.28 -6.02 -13.32
N ALA A 123 -14.89 -5.00 -12.72
CA ALA A 123 -14.31 -3.66 -12.68
C ALA A 123 -12.98 -3.64 -11.91
N ALA A 124 -12.89 -4.35 -10.78
CA ALA A 124 -11.65 -4.50 -10.03
C ALA A 124 -10.55 -5.17 -10.85
N LYS A 125 -10.89 -6.25 -11.57
CA LYS A 125 -9.94 -6.93 -12.48
C LYS A 125 -9.44 -6.00 -13.56
N SER A 126 -10.29 -5.16 -14.13
CA SER A 126 -9.91 -4.17 -15.14
C SER A 126 -8.88 -3.17 -14.60
N MET A 127 -9.07 -2.70 -13.36
CA MET A 127 -8.12 -1.81 -12.68
C MET A 127 -6.76 -2.51 -12.49
N ILE A 128 -6.77 -3.76 -12.05
CA ILE A 128 -5.55 -4.55 -11.86
C ILE A 128 -4.80 -4.76 -13.18
N LYS A 129 -5.54 -5.07 -14.26
CA LYS A 129 -4.96 -5.22 -15.60
C LYS A 129 -4.25 -3.95 -16.07
N GLY A 130 -4.87 -2.78 -15.84
CA GLY A 130 -4.26 -1.50 -16.18
C GLY A 130 -2.95 -1.25 -15.41
N THR A 131 -2.93 -1.55 -14.12
CA THR A 131 -1.72 -1.42 -13.29
C THR A 131 -0.63 -2.39 -13.75
N ALA A 132 -0.98 -3.64 -14.02
CA ALA A 132 -0.04 -4.65 -14.53
C ALA A 132 0.58 -4.21 -15.87
N ARG A 133 -0.24 -3.67 -16.76
CA ARG A 133 0.24 -3.13 -18.04
C ARG A 133 1.26 -2.02 -17.84
N SER A 134 1.03 -1.13 -16.88
CA SER A 134 1.97 -0.05 -16.55
C SER A 134 3.30 -0.55 -15.98
N MET A 135 3.34 -1.78 -15.46
CA MET A 135 4.53 -2.42 -14.91
C MET A 135 5.29 -3.29 -15.92
N GLY A 136 4.79 -3.43 -17.14
CA GLY A 136 5.35 -4.35 -18.11
C GLY A 136 4.94 -5.82 -17.89
N VAL A 137 3.82 -6.03 -17.25
CA VAL A 137 3.25 -7.36 -17.02
C VAL A 137 2.05 -7.55 -17.93
N THR A 138 2.06 -8.64 -18.70
CA THR A 138 0.92 -9.02 -19.52
C THR A 138 -0.10 -9.79 -18.68
N VAL A 139 -1.35 -9.73 -19.07
CA VAL A 139 -2.43 -10.42 -18.35
C VAL A 139 -3.11 -11.40 -19.30
N GLU A 140 -3.34 -12.61 -18.83
CA GLU A 140 -4.10 -13.61 -19.56
C GLU A 140 -5.58 -13.22 -19.57
N GLU A 141 -6.18 -13.24 -20.76
CA GLU A 141 -7.60 -12.96 -20.93
C GLU A 141 -8.49 -14.20 -20.81
#